data_1fa8b39910354b1dbca438e37f31fdd6
#
_entry.id   1fa8b39910354b1dbca438e37f31fdd6
#
_cell.length_a   1.000
_cell.length_b   1.000
_cell.length_c   1.000
_cell.angle_alpha   90.00
_cell.angle_beta   90.00
_cell.angle_gamma   90.00
#
_symmetry.space_group_name_H-M   'P 1'
#
loop_
_entity.id
_entity.type
_entity.pdbx_description
1 polymer ?
#
loop_
_entity_poly.entity_id
_entity_poly.type
_entity_poly.pdbx_seq_one_letter_code
_entity_poly.pdbx_strand_id
1 'polypeptide(L)'
;MTKLTTDQPLSISVGFLKDFPEGFQGNQHQKIKSGELSRLLVSHYGKRLAFNLLSLEPEFDGNFIDLEYCQLFYNYLSIMGYEIGKEAAFDALLTAARNNQYHPVCRYLENIVSNPSIKPINLDTVASEYLGTNSELYNKILKTTLLAAVGRFKDRG
;
A
#
# COMPACT_ATOMS: atom_id res chain seq x y z
N MET A 1 -25.16 -13.36 38.01
CA MET A 1 -23.82 -12.83 37.67
C MET A 1 -23.12 -13.84 36.78
N THR A 2 -23.22 -13.65 35.48
CA THR A 2 -22.67 -14.57 34.48
C THR A 2 -21.22 -14.15 34.24
N LYS A 3 -20.27 -15.03 34.56
CA LYS A 3 -18.86 -14.84 34.25
C LYS A 3 -18.70 -14.83 32.74
N LEU A 4 -18.29 -13.70 32.19
CA LEU A 4 -17.76 -13.63 30.82
C LEU A 4 -16.47 -14.45 30.76
N THR A 5 -16.54 -15.60 30.11
CA THR A 5 -15.37 -16.41 29.78
C THR A 5 -14.60 -15.70 28.66
N THR A 6 -13.38 -15.30 28.98
CA THR A 6 -12.43 -14.51 28.16
C THR A 6 -11.76 -15.35 27.05
N ASP A 7 -12.31 -16.50 26.67
CA ASP A 7 -11.67 -17.49 25.79
C ASP A 7 -12.34 -17.68 24.42
N GLN A 8 -12.98 -16.65 23.87
CA GLN A 8 -13.24 -16.66 22.43
C GLN A 8 -12.14 -15.86 21.76
N PRO A 9 -11.27 -16.48 20.93
CA PRO A 9 -10.40 -15.73 20.08
C PRO A 9 -11.30 -14.89 19.18
N LEU A 10 -11.15 -13.57 19.26
CA LEU A 10 -11.70 -12.65 18.26
C LEU A 10 -11.25 -13.18 16.91
N SER A 11 -12.16 -13.79 16.15
CA SER A 11 -11.91 -14.29 14.81
C SER A 11 -11.80 -13.12 13.83
N ILE A 12 -10.86 -12.24 14.11
CA ILE A 12 -10.52 -11.12 13.26
C ILE A 12 -9.53 -11.68 12.25
N SER A 13 -10.01 -12.06 11.08
CA SER A 13 -9.21 -12.51 9.95
C SER A 13 -8.51 -11.35 9.27
N VAL A 14 -7.86 -10.49 10.03
CA VAL A 14 -7.01 -9.44 9.47
C VAL A 14 -5.61 -10.02 9.39
N GLY A 15 -5.18 -10.40 8.18
CA GLY A 15 -3.88 -11.04 7.94
C GLY A 15 -2.68 -10.29 8.54
N PHE A 16 -2.80 -8.98 8.64
CA PHE A 16 -1.87 -8.07 9.31
C PHE A 16 -1.65 -8.40 10.81
N LEU A 17 -2.71 -8.75 11.54
CA LEU A 17 -2.62 -8.99 12.99
C LEU A 17 -2.13 -10.39 13.33
N LYS A 18 -2.29 -11.35 12.42
CA LYS A 18 -1.78 -12.72 12.60
C LYS A 18 -0.26 -12.81 12.55
N ASP A 19 0.35 -11.89 11.80
CA ASP A 19 1.80 -11.86 11.57
C ASP A 19 2.52 -10.86 12.48
N PHE A 20 1.82 -10.29 13.48
CA PHE A 20 2.47 -9.39 14.45
C PHE A 20 3.47 -10.21 15.30
N PRO A 21 4.73 -9.73 15.49
CA PRO A 21 5.77 -10.54 16.11
C PRO A 21 5.38 -11.00 17.50
N GLU A 22 5.50 -12.30 17.77
CA GLU A 22 5.30 -12.87 19.12
C GLU A 22 6.23 -12.24 20.17
N GLY A 23 7.40 -11.73 19.76
CA GLY A 23 8.34 -10.99 20.62
C GLY A 23 7.84 -9.64 21.13
N PHE A 24 6.68 -9.21 20.65
CA PHE A 24 5.95 -8.03 21.12
C PHE A 24 4.98 -8.32 22.26
N GLN A 25 5.10 -9.44 22.94
CA GLN A 25 4.43 -9.65 24.22
C GLN A 25 5.10 -8.71 25.25
N GLY A 26 4.67 -7.45 25.19
CA GLY A 26 5.11 -6.44 26.15
C GLY A 26 4.74 -6.88 27.56
N ASN A 27 5.62 -6.65 28.50
CA ASN A 27 5.21 -6.65 29.91
C ASN A 27 4.02 -5.69 30.04
N GLN A 28 2.98 -6.10 30.72
CA GLN A 28 1.78 -5.30 30.94
C GLN A 28 2.16 -3.82 31.16
N HIS A 29 1.65 -2.91 30.31
CA HIS A 29 1.87 -1.46 30.35
C HIS A 29 3.21 -0.91 29.84
N GLN A 30 3.71 -1.42 28.72
CA GLN A 30 4.86 -0.80 28.07
C GLN A 30 4.43 0.43 27.25
N LYS A 31 4.90 1.62 27.65
CA LYS A 31 4.75 2.83 26.84
C LYS A 31 5.63 2.74 25.59
N ILE A 32 5.04 2.95 24.41
CA ILE A 32 5.75 3.02 23.15
C ILE A 32 5.50 4.38 22.48
N LYS A 33 6.55 4.96 21.92
CA LYS A 33 6.42 6.21 21.13
C LYS A 33 6.06 5.90 19.67
N SER A 34 5.34 6.82 19.02
CA SER A 34 4.94 6.70 17.62
C SER A 34 6.14 6.35 16.70
N GLY A 35 7.29 7.01 16.87
CA GLY A 35 8.48 6.74 16.06
C GLY A 35 9.12 5.37 16.32
N GLU A 36 8.99 4.81 17.52
CA GLU A 36 9.44 3.45 17.83
C GLU A 36 8.53 2.43 17.20
N LEU A 37 7.21 2.62 17.32
CA LEU A 37 6.22 1.77 16.69
C LEU A 37 6.37 1.78 15.16
N SER A 38 6.56 2.96 14.56
CA SER A 38 6.79 3.08 13.12
C SER A 38 8.01 2.27 12.66
N ARG A 39 9.14 2.35 13.37
CA ARG A 39 10.35 1.57 13.05
C ARG A 39 10.11 0.07 13.16
N LEU A 40 9.37 -0.36 14.17
CA LEU A 40 9.01 -1.76 14.34
C LEU A 40 8.14 -2.27 13.19
N LEU A 41 7.13 -1.48 12.79
CA LEU A 41 6.27 -1.81 11.65
C LEU A 41 7.09 -1.92 10.35
N VAL A 42 8.00 -0.98 10.10
CA VAL A 42 8.89 -1.03 8.92
C VAL A 42 9.78 -2.26 8.95
N SER A 43 10.42 -2.55 10.09
CA SER A 43 11.33 -3.70 10.21
C SER A 43 10.63 -5.04 10.04
N HIS A 44 9.39 -5.12 10.52
CA HIS A 44 8.62 -6.37 10.49
C HIS A 44 7.91 -6.61 9.16
N TYR A 45 7.20 -5.61 8.69
CA TYR A 45 6.36 -5.76 7.49
C TYR A 45 7.08 -5.39 6.19
N GLY A 46 8.10 -4.54 6.26
CA GLY A 46 8.86 -4.14 5.10
C GLY A 46 7.97 -3.65 3.95
N LYS A 47 8.12 -4.27 2.78
CA LYS A 47 7.36 -3.91 1.56
C LYS A 47 5.88 -4.32 1.57
N ARG A 48 5.46 -5.14 2.53
CA ARG A 48 4.05 -5.55 2.67
C ARG A 48 3.16 -4.38 3.10
N LEU A 49 3.71 -3.47 3.92
CA LEU A 49 3.07 -2.23 4.32
C LEU A 49 3.54 -1.12 3.39
N ALA A 50 2.65 -0.55 2.61
CA ALA A 50 2.96 0.42 1.57
C ALA A 50 1.96 1.59 1.56
N PHE A 51 2.33 2.68 0.91
CA PHE A 51 1.44 3.81 0.67
C PHE A 51 1.23 3.98 -0.83
N ASN A 52 -0.02 3.88 -1.25
CA ASN A 52 -0.41 4.04 -2.64
C ASN A 52 -0.57 5.53 -2.98
N LEU A 53 0.30 6.05 -3.85
CA LEU A 53 0.28 7.46 -4.25
C LEU A 53 -0.88 7.82 -5.19
N LEU A 54 -1.58 6.83 -5.76
CA LEU A 54 -2.74 7.07 -6.61
C LEU A 54 -4.02 7.24 -5.79
N SER A 55 -4.27 6.35 -4.83
CA SER A 55 -5.43 6.44 -3.92
C SER A 55 -5.18 7.36 -2.73
N LEU A 56 -3.91 7.65 -2.40
CA LEU A 56 -3.46 8.37 -1.21
C LEU A 56 -3.80 7.65 0.09
N GLU A 57 -3.76 6.32 0.06
CA GLU A 57 -4.13 5.46 1.18
C GLU A 57 -3.03 4.45 1.51
N PRO A 58 -2.89 4.06 2.79
CA PRO A 58 -2.02 2.97 3.18
C PRO A 58 -2.63 1.63 2.77
N GLU A 59 -1.75 0.68 2.44
CA GLU A 59 -2.10 -0.68 2.02
C GLU A 59 -1.26 -1.70 2.78
N PHE A 60 -1.86 -2.87 3.03
CA PHE A 60 -1.16 -4.04 3.49
C PHE A 60 -1.41 -5.21 2.55
N ASP A 61 -0.34 -5.77 1.97
CA ASP A 61 -0.39 -6.80 0.94
C ASP A 61 -1.33 -6.43 -0.24
N GLY A 62 -1.38 -5.14 -0.60
CA GLY A 62 -2.21 -4.61 -1.67
C GLY A 62 -3.69 -4.39 -1.29
N ASN A 63 -4.07 -4.59 -0.03
CA ASN A 63 -5.40 -4.28 0.47
C ASN A 63 -5.39 -2.98 1.25
N PHE A 64 -6.38 -2.12 1.02
CA PHE A 64 -6.49 -0.85 1.73
C PHE A 64 -6.65 -1.03 3.24
N ILE A 65 -5.97 -0.16 3.98
CA ILE A 65 -6.11 -0.03 5.42
C ILE A 65 -7.14 1.06 5.70
N ASP A 66 -8.37 0.64 5.95
CA ASP A 66 -9.49 1.54 6.27
C ASP A 66 -9.53 1.92 7.75
N LEU A 67 -10.56 2.69 8.13
CA LEU A 67 -10.74 3.14 9.51
C LEU A 67 -11.01 1.99 10.48
N GLU A 68 -11.75 0.97 10.06
CA GLU A 68 -12.03 -0.21 10.87
C GLU A 68 -10.74 -0.96 11.16
N TYR A 69 -9.90 -1.13 10.15
CA TYR A 69 -8.58 -1.72 10.26
C TYR A 69 -7.68 -0.98 11.25
N CYS A 70 -7.68 0.36 11.18
CA CYS A 70 -6.95 1.21 12.12
C CYS A 70 -7.44 1.03 13.57
N GLN A 71 -8.76 0.89 13.78
CA GLN A 71 -9.32 0.63 15.11
C GLN A 71 -8.92 -0.73 15.65
N LEU A 72 -8.96 -1.75 14.81
CA LEU A 72 -8.53 -3.10 15.16
C LEU A 72 -7.04 -3.13 15.50
N PHE A 73 -6.21 -2.45 14.73
CA PHE A 73 -4.77 -2.31 15.00
C PHE A 73 -4.52 -1.67 16.36
N TYR A 74 -5.18 -0.56 16.68
CA TYR A 74 -5.06 0.08 17.98
C TYR A 74 -5.48 -0.82 19.13
N ASN A 75 -6.64 -1.49 19.01
CA ASN A 75 -7.12 -2.42 20.01
C ASN A 75 -6.14 -3.59 20.22
N TYR A 76 -5.55 -4.08 19.15
CA TYR A 76 -4.55 -5.14 19.21
C TYR A 76 -3.30 -4.72 19.96
N LEU A 77 -2.78 -3.50 19.71
CA LEU A 77 -1.66 -2.95 20.46
C LEU A 77 -1.99 -2.89 21.97
N SER A 78 -3.20 -2.47 22.31
CA SER A 78 -3.66 -2.44 23.71
C SER A 78 -3.74 -3.84 24.34
N ILE A 79 -4.24 -4.84 23.62
CA ILE A 79 -4.28 -6.25 24.07
C ILE A 79 -2.87 -6.78 24.30
N MET A 80 -1.91 -6.39 23.48
CA MET A 80 -0.49 -6.75 23.64
C MET A 80 0.23 -6.00 24.76
N GLY A 81 -0.47 -5.11 25.47
CA GLY A 81 0.07 -4.38 26.61
C GLY A 81 0.83 -3.10 26.24
N TYR A 82 0.67 -2.59 25.00
CA TYR A 82 1.25 -1.32 24.62
C TYR A 82 0.36 -0.15 25.02
N GLU A 83 0.95 0.80 25.72
CA GLU A 83 0.34 2.09 26.01
C GLU A 83 0.77 3.12 24.95
N ILE A 84 -0.14 3.45 24.05
CA ILE A 84 0.03 4.49 23.02
C ILE A 84 -1.32 5.16 22.78
N GLY A 85 -1.33 6.45 22.51
CA GLY A 85 -2.56 7.13 22.09
C GLY A 85 -3.02 6.67 20.72
N LYS A 86 -4.33 6.61 20.50
CA LYS A 86 -4.94 6.14 19.24
C LYS A 86 -4.38 6.88 18.02
N GLU A 87 -4.33 8.22 18.09
CA GLU A 87 -3.78 9.05 17.00
C GLU A 87 -2.30 8.75 16.75
N ALA A 88 -1.50 8.63 17.82
CA ALA A 88 -0.08 8.31 17.70
C ALA A 88 0.16 6.91 17.11
N ALA A 89 -0.73 5.95 17.35
CA ALA A 89 -0.68 4.63 16.72
C ALA A 89 -0.99 4.71 15.21
N PHE A 90 -1.97 5.53 14.82
CA PHE A 90 -2.31 5.75 13.41
C PHE A 90 -1.22 6.51 12.67
N ASP A 91 -0.64 7.53 13.29
CA ASP A 91 0.50 8.26 12.73
C ASP A 91 1.71 7.35 12.51
N ALA A 92 1.96 6.42 13.44
CA ALA A 92 3.02 5.43 13.31
C ALA A 92 2.78 4.49 12.12
N LEU A 93 1.54 4.00 11.96
CA LEU A 93 1.14 3.14 10.85
C LEU A 93 1.28 3.86 9.51
N LEU A 94 0.75 5.08 9.42
CA LEU A 94 0.84 5.90 8.21
C LEU A 94 2.30 6.24 7.85
N THR A 95 3.11 6.59 8.85
CA THR A 95 4.54 6.88 8.66
C THR A 95 5.29 5.65 8.16
N ALA A 96 4.99 4.48 8.72
CA ALA A 96 5.57 3.22 8.28
C ALA A 96 5.18 2.87 6.84
N ALA A 97 3.91 3.05 6.47
CA ALA A 97 3.44 2.85 5.10
C ALA A 97 4.13 3.79 4.11
N ARG A 98 4.26 5.07 4.45
CA ARG A 98 4.93 6.08 3.61
C ARG A 98 6.42 5.82 3.40
N ASN A 99 7.07 5.08 4.28
CA ASN A 99 8.46 4.66 4.06
C ASN A 99 8.61 3.73 2.84
N ASN A 100 7.52 3.13 2.39
CA ASN A 100 7.45 2.29 1.20
C ASN A 100 6.32 2.77 0.26
N GLN A 101 6.38 4.03 -0.14
CA GLN A 101 5.40 4.61 -1.07
C GLN A 101 5.65 4.15 -2.50
N TYR A 102 4.58 3.99 -3.27
CA TYR A 102 4.66 3.65 -4.68
C TYR A 102 3.48 4.22 -5.48
N HIS A 103 3.70 4.41 -6.77
CA HIS A 103 2.64 4.75 -7.71
C HIS A 103 2.30 3.52 -8.57
N PRO A 104 1.08 2.95 -8.48
CA PRO A 104 0.75 1.68 -9.15
C PRO A 104 0.92 1.73 -10.65
N VAL A 105 0.59 2.85 -11.30
CA VAL A 105 0.78 3.01 -12.74
C VAL A 105 2.27 3.06 -13.12
N CYS A 106 3.10 3.76 -12.36
CA CYS A 106 4.55 3.77 -12.59
C CYS A 106 5.13 2.37 -12.47
N ARG A 107 4.79 1.65 -11.39
CA ARG A 107 5.22 0.26 -11.17
C ARG A 107 4.77 -0.67 -12.32
N TYR A 108 3.54 -0.49 -12.81
CA TYR A 108 3.03 -1.24 -13.95
C TYR A 108 3.84 -0.96 -15.21
N LEU A 109 4.11 0.30 -15.53
CA LEU A 109 4.91 0.69 -16.70
C LEU A 109 6.36 0.19 -16.60
N GLU A 110 6.97 0.26 -15.42
CA GLU A 110 8.31 -0.28 -15.17
C GLU A 110 8.37 -1.79 -15.39
N ASN A 111 7.35 -2.52 -14.92
CA ASN A 111 7.25 -3.97 -15.13
C ASN A 111 7.10 -4.31 -16.63
N ILE A 112 6.37 -3.51 -17.42
CA ILE A 112 6.27 -3.68 -18.85
C ILE A 112 7.63 -3.48 -19.52
N VAL A 113 8.32 -2.39 -19.19
CA VAL A 113 9.64 -2.07 -19.77
C VAL A 113 10.67 -3.15 -19.43
N SER A 114 10.59 -3.71 -18.23
CA SER A 114 11.52 -4.75 -17.74
C SER A 114 11.20 -6.15 -18.29
N ASN A 115 10.08 -6.33 -18.95
CA ASN A 115 9.67 -7.64 -19.48
C ASN A 115 10.15 -7.84 -20.93
N PRO A 116 11.16 -8.70 -21.17
CA PRO A 116 11.73 -8.90 -22.52
C PRO A 116 10.75 -9.57 -23.50
N SER A 117 9.67 -10.16 -23.00
CA SER A 117 8.63 -10.79 -23.85
C SER A 117 7.68 -9.77 -24.47
N ILE A 118 7.63 -8.54 -23.95
CA ILE A 118 6.78 -7.48 -24.47
C ILE A 118 7.54 -6.71 -25.54
N LYS A 119 7.06 -6.82 -26.78
CA LYS A 119 7.64 -6.10 -27.90
C LYS A 119 7.13 -4.64 -27.91
N PRO A 120 8.01 -3.65 -28.15
CA PRO A 120 7.57 -2.28 -28.33
C PRO A 120 6.71 -2.14 -29.59
N ILE A 121 5.68 -1.31 -29.51
CA ILE A 121 4.83 -0.96 -30.67
C ILE A 121 5.41 0.23 -31.41
N ASN A 122 5.14 0.32 -32.71
CA ASN A 122 5.47 1.50 -33.48
C ASN A 122 4.41 2.59 -33.25
N LEU A 123 4.78 3.66 -32.54
CA LEU A 123 3.86 4.75 -32.25
C LEU A 123 3.47 5.58 -33.50
N ASP A 124 4.26 5.51 -34.59
CA ASP A 124 3.94 6.27 -35.83
C ASP A 124 2.83 5.61 -36.65
N THR A 125 2.57 4.33 -36.41
CA THR A 125 1.54 3.54 -37.13
C THR A 125 0.45 3.02 -36.20
N VAL A 126 0.48 3.39 -34.91
CA VAL A 126 -0.38 2.79 -33.88
C VAL A 126 -1.87 2.90 -34.15
N ALA A 127 -2.34 4.03 -34.67
CA ALA A 127 -3.76 4.16 -35.01
C ALA A 127 -4.15 3.34 -36.26
N SER A 128 -3.25 3.21 -37.23
CA SER A 128 -3.48 2.38 -38.38
C SER A 128 -3.55 0.90 -38.03
N GLU A 129 -2.67 0.43 -37.16
CA GLU A 129 -2.58 -0.97 -36.75
C GLU A 129 -3.73 -1.40 -35.83
N TYR A 130 -4.11 -0.55 -34.86
CA TYR A 130 -5.05 -0.92 -33.78
C TYR A 130 -6.47 -0.38 -34.02
N LEU A 131 -6.64 0.75 -34.71
CA LEU A 131 -7.95 1.35 -34.99
C LEU A 131 -8.39 1.22 -36.44
N GLY A 132 -7.57 0.60 -37.30
CA GLY A 132 -7.90 0.37 -38.69
C GLY A 132 -8.07 1.64 -39.55
N THR A 133 -7.43 2.77 -39.14
CA THR A 133 -7.51 4.05 -39.86
C THR A 133 -6.24 4.32 -40.66
N ASN A 134 -6.36 4.78 -41.88
CA ASN A 134 -5.22 5.17 -42.72
C ASN A 134 -4.86 6.66 -42.61
N SER A 135 -5.39 7.37 -41.61
CA SER A 135 -5.15 8.78 -41.45
C SER A 135 -3.87 9.05 -40.65
N GLU A 136 -2.92 9.75 -41.23
CA GLU A 136 -1.69 10.21 -40.59
C GLU A 136 -2.02 11.11 -39.36
N LEU A 137 -3.09 11.91 -39.44
CA LEU A 137 -3.53 12.77 -38.38
C LEU A 137 -3.90 11.94 -37.11
N TYR A 138 -4.62 10.82 -37.28
CA TYR A 138 -4.98 9.97 -36.16
C TYR A 138 -3.76 9.29 -35.54
N ASN A 139 -2.77 8.89 -36.33
CA ASN A 139 -1.50 8.37 -35.80
C ASN A 139 -0.78 9.44 -34.93
N LYS A 140 -0.70 10.68 -35.41
CA LYS A 140 -0.09 11.80 -34.64
C LYS A 140 -0.85 12.09 -33.35
N ILE A 141 -2.18 12.14 -33.38
CA ILE A 141 -3.01 12.39 -32.21
C ILE A 141 -2.80 11.28 -31.17
N LEU A 142 -2.92 10.02 -31.58
CA LEU A 142 -2.80 8.89 -30.66
C LEU A 142 -1.40 8.79 -30.07
N LYS A 143 -0.35 8.95 -30.89
CA LYS A 143 1.04 9.03 -30.42
C LYS A 143 1.22 10.12 -29.36
N THR A 144 0.76 11.33 -29.62
CA THR A 144 0.90 12.48 -28.70
C THR A 144 0.14 12.21 -27.40
N THR A 145 -1.07 11.64 -27.48
CA THR A 145 -1.88 11.29 -26.30
C THR A 145 -1.19 10.25 -25.42
N LEU A 146 -0.66 9.19 -26.03
CA LEU A 146 0.04 8.14 -25.29
C LEU A 146 1.31 8.66 -24.63
N LEU A 147 2.12 9.45 -25.34
CA LEU A 147 3.32 10.07 -24.78
C LEU A 147 3.00 11.03 -23.66
N ALA A 148 1.96 11.86 -23.79
CA ALA A 148 1.53 12.77 -22.74
C ALA A 148 0.99 12.01 -21.50
N ALA A 149 0.28 10.91 -21.70
CA ALA A 149 -0.18 10.08 -20.59
C ALA A 149 1.00 9.51 -19.79
N VAL A 150 1.99 8.91 -20.47
CA VAL A 150 3.19 8.38 -19.79
C VAL A 150 4.01 9.49 -19.12
N GLY A 151 4.16 10.64 -19.77
CA GLY A 151 4.89 11.80 -19.23
C GLY A 151 4.30 12.29 -17.91
N ARG A 152 2.97 12.40 -17.82
CA ARG A 152 2.29 12.83 -16.58
C ARG A 152 2.57 11.95 -15.35
N PHE A 153 2.82 10.67 -15.56
CA PHE A 153 3.16 9.76 -14.45
C PHE A 153 4.64 9.83 -14.08
N LYS A 154 5.54 10.07 -15.04
CA LYS A 154 6.97 10.21 -14.75
C LYS A 154 7.31 11.51 -14.00
N ASP A 155 6.59 12.58 -14.27
CA ASP A 155 6.84 13.89 -13.62
C ASP A 155 6.27 13.97 -12.18
N ARG A 156 5.49 12.99 -11.74
CA ARG A 156 4.88 12.92 -10.41
C ARG A 156 5.52 11.89 -9.47
N GLY A 157 6.45 11.11 -9.92
CA GLY A 157 7.26 10.14 -9.18
C GLY A 157 8.65 10.69 -8.94
#